data_2945f83c9a0d85dcbe38a49e67b179ba
#
_entry.id   2945f83c9a0d85dcbe38a49e67b179ba
#
_cell.length_a   1.000
_cell.length_b   1.000
_cell.length_c   1.000
_cell.angle_alpha   90.00
_cell.angle_beta   90.00
_cell.angle_gamma   90.00
#
_symmetry.space_group_name_H-M   'P 1'
#
loop_
_entity.id
_entity.type
_entity.pdbx_description
1 polymer ?
#
loop_
_entity_poly.entity_id
_entity_poly.type
_entity_poly.pdbx_seq_one_letter_code
_entity_poly.pdbx_strand_id
1 'polypeptide(L)'
;MTMPCSIAGDMSIGHAGFSPAPITPTTSNVLVMGAPPHVANDLIGPHVLGNSVHTGKVLEVSTTVVVDGEGKKLGLARLMDKGDCQSLILGSAATVMVGG
;
A
#
# COMPACT_ATOMS: atom_id res chain seq x y z
N MET A 1 7.18 -15.80 -4.10
CA MET A 1 6.82 -15.64 -2.68
C MET A 1 5.52 -14.89 -2.57
N THR A 2 4.66 -15.26 -1.63
CA THR A 2 3.40 -14.58 -1.38
C THR A 2 3.44 -13.87 -0.03
N MET A 3 2.74 -12.74 0.04
CA MET A 3 2.65 -11.95 1.28
C MET A 3 1.21 -11.47 1.45
N PRO A 4 0.76 -11.23 2.69
CA PRO A 4 -0.58 -10.70 2.93
C PRO A 4 -0.84 -9.41 2.16
N CYS A 5 -2.03 -9.29 1.61
CA CYS A 5 -2.46 -8.09 0.88
C CYS A 5 -2.61 -6.90 1.84
N SER A 6 -2.22 -5.72 1.38
CA SER A 6 -2.46 -4.48 2.09
C SER A 6 -3.85 -3.96 1.74
N ILE A 7 -4.63 -3.64 2.75
CA ILE A 7 -6.03 -3.20 2.60
C ILE A 7 -6.26 -1.91 3.39
N ALA A 8 -7.38 -1.25 3.10
CA ALA A 8 -7.75 -0.01 3.78
C ALA A 8 -7.65 -0.18 5.30
N GLY A 9 -7.02 0.78 5.95
CA GLY A 9 -6.70 0.73 7.38
C GLY A 9 -5.26 0.32 7.66
N ASP A 10 -4.61 -0.41 6.75
CA ASP A 10 -3.19 -0.71 6.89
C ASP A 10 -2.37 0.55 6.61
N MET A 11 -1.25 0.66 7.30
CA MET A 11 -0.41 1.85 7.23
C MET A 11 0.93 1.52 6.60
N SER A 12 1.65 2.56 6.22
CA SER A 12 3.05 2.47 5.85
C SER A 12 3.90 2.79 7.07
N ILE A 13 4.90 1.95 7.34
CA ILE A 13 5.82 2.20 8.45
C ILE A 13 6.75 3.34 8.05
N GLY A 14 6.87 4.34 8.94
CA GLY A 14 7.78 5.46 8.70
C GLY A 14 9.23 5.01 8.56
N HIS A 15 10.00 5.79 7.86
CA HIS A 15 11.42 5.54 7.63
C HIS A 15 12.24 6.67 8.25
N ALA A 16 13.52 6.40 8.56
CA ALA A 16 14.44 7.40 9.11
C ALA A 16 13.85 8.19 10.28
N GLY A 17 13.05 7.55 11.13
CA GLY A 17 12.42 8.18 12.28
C GLY A 17 11.09 8.86 12.00
N PHE A 18 10.63 8.92 10.75
CA PHE A 18 9.31 9.45 10.43
C PHE A 18 8.21 8.55 11.00
N SER A 19 7.08 9.15 11.35
CA SER A 19 5.94 8.42 11.90
C SER A 19 5.30 7.51 10.85
N PRO A 20 4.59 6.44 11.28
CA PRO A 20 3.74 5.70 10.35
C PRO A 20 2.70 6.61 9.72
N ALA A 21 2.29 6.28 8.51
CA ALA A 21 1.34 7.09 7.76
C ALA A 21 0.27 6.24 7.10
N PRO A 22 -0.93 6.78 6.94
CA PRO A 22 -2.00 6.06 6.25
C PRO A 22 -1.72 5.98 4.76
N ILE A 23 -2.29 4.96 4.12
CA ILE A 23 -2.28 4.80 2.68
C ILE A 23 -3.73 5.01 2.22
N THR A 24 -3.94 5.90 1.27
CA THR A 24 -5.28 6.22 0.79
C THR A 24 -5.66 5.31 -0.37
N PRO A 25 -6.64 4.41 -0.21
CA PRO A 25 -7.05 3.54 -1.30
C PRO A 25 -7.81 4.33 -2.37
N THR A 26 -7.60 3.95 -3.63
CA THR A 26 -8.31 4.56 -4.76
C THR A 26 -9.20 3.56 -5.49
N THR A 27 -9.03 2.27 -5.22
CA THR A 27 -9.87 1.22 -5.81
C THR A 27 -11.18 1.12 -5.06
N SER A 28 -12.31 1.16 -5.78
CA SER A 28 -13.63 1.10 -5.15
C SER A 28 -14.47 -0.07 -5.62
N ASN A 29 -14.03 -0.79 -6.65
CA ASN A 29 -14.80 -1.88 -7.25
C ASN A 29 -14.29 -3.28 -6.89
N VAL A 30 -13.28 -3.36 -6.04
CA VAL A 30 -12.72 -4.62 -5.56
C VAL A 30 -12.57 -4.53 -4.05
N LEU A 31 -12.99 -5.57 -3.36
CA LEU A 31 -12.80 -5.66 -1.91
C LEU A 31 -12.01 -6.92 -1.57
N VAL A 32 -11.08 -6.77 -0.64
CA VAL A 32 -10.28 -7.86 -0.09
C VAL A 32 -10.60 -7.93 1.40
N MET A 33 -11.19 -9.02 1.85
CA MET A 33 -11.67 -9.18 3.23
C MET A 33 -12.57 -8.02 3.66
N GLY A 34 -13.41 -7.55 2.73
CA GLY A 34 -14.38 -6.49 3.01
C GLY A 34 -13.85 -5.08 2.92
N ALA A 35 -12.59 -4.88 2.53
CA ALA A 35 -11.99 -3.56 2.45
C ALA A 35 -11.28 -3.34 1.11
N PRO A 36 -11.23 -2.10 0.59
CA PRO A 36 -10.49 -1.83 -0.63
C PRO A 36 -9.01 -2.16 -0.47
N PRO A 37 -8.38 -2.83 -1.43
CA PRO A 37 -6.94 -3.07 -1.38
C PRO A 37 -6.16 -1.81 -1.73
N HIS A 38 -4.91 -1.74 -1.26
CA HIS A 38 -3.98 -0.73 -1.72
C HIS A 38 -3.34 -1.19 -3.02
N VAL A 39 -3.17 -0.28 -3.96
CA VAL A 39 -2.64 -0.57 -5.29
C VAL A 39 -1.52 0.41 -5.64
N ALA A 40 -0.86 0.16 -6.77
CA ALA A 40 0.20 1.04 -7.27
C ALA A 40 -0.30 2.49 -7.35
N ASN A 41 0.56 3.41 -6.95
CA ASN A 41 0.33 4.86 -6.97
C ASN A 41 -0.63 5.38 -5.90
N ASP A 42 -1.16 4.53 -5.01
CA ASP A 42 -1.94 5.03 -3.87
C ASP A 42 -1.06 5.95 -3.03
N LEU A 43 -1.65 7.02 -2.52
CA LEU A 43 -0.92 8.03 -1.75
C LEU A 43 -0.57 7.50 -0.38
N ILE A 44 0.70 7.66 0.01
CA ILE A 44 1.19 7.36 1.36
C ILE A 44 1.47 8.68 2.06
N GLY A 45 0.89 8.87 3.22
CA GLY A 45 1.25 10.03 4.00
C GLY A 45 0.09 10.86 4.49
N PRO A 46 0.48 11.93 5.18
CA PRO A 46 1.86 12.39 5.37
C PRO A 46 2.62 11.62 6.44
N HIS A 47 3.93 11.46 6.24
CA HIS A 47 4.86 11.06 7.30
C HIS A 47 5.43 12.31 7.94
N VAL A 48 5.60 12.29 9.26
CA VAL A 48 6.03 13.47 10.01
C VAL A 48 7.25 13.12 10.88
N LEU A 49 8.23 14.00 10.87
CA LEU A 49 9.38 13.97 11.78
C LEU A 49 9.70 15.41 12.17
N GLY A 50 9.32 15.83 13.38
CA GLY A 50 9.49 17.20 13.82
C GLY A 50 8.78 18.17 12.87
N ASN A 51 9.54 19.07 12.25
CA ASN A 51 9.01 20.03 11.29
C ASN A 51 9.04 19.51 9.84
N SER A 52 9.57 18.30 9.64
CA SER A 52 9.63 17.71 8.30
C SER A 52 8.38 16.89 8.02
N VAL A 53 7.77 17.14 6.88
CA VAL A 53 6.58 16.45 6.44
C VAL A 53 6.78 16.03 4.98
N HIS A 54 6.52 14.76 4.64
CA HIS A 54 6.53 14.38 3.25
C HIS A 54 5.46 13.33 2.95
N THR A 55 5.15 13.20 1.69
CA THR A 55 4.22 12.20 1.19
C THR A 55 4.95 11.35 0.15
N GLY A 56 4.40 10.18 -0.11
CA GLY A 56 4.93 9.27 -1.11
C GLY A 56 3.79 8.52 -1.79
N LYS A 57 4.17 7.52 -2.58
CA LYS A 57 3.21 6.67 -3.29
C LYS A 57 3.64 5.23 -3.16
N VAL A 58 2.66 4.32 -3.24
CA VAL A 58 2.93 2.89 -3.32
C VAL A 58 3.70 2.63 -4.62
N LEU A 59 4.87 2.04 -4.51
CA LEU A 59 5.75 1.80 -5.66
C LEU A 59 5.86 0.31 -5.98
N GLU A 60 6.26 -0.51 -5.01
CA GLU A 60 6.39 -1.96 -5.21
C GLU A 60 5.04 -2.62 -5.03
N VAL A 61 4.65 -3.43 -5.99
CA VAL A 61 3.36 -4.12 -6.00
C VAL A 61 3.51 -5.46 -6.71
N SER A 62 2.47 -6.29 -6.63
CA SER A 62 2.41 -7.52 -7.40
C SER A 62 2.41 -7.21 -8.89
N THR A 63 3.15 -8.00 -9.66
CA THR A 63 3.11 -7.94 -11.12
C THR A 63 2.17 -8.99 -11.72
N THR A 64 1.64 -9.89 -10.88
CA THR A 64 0.79 -10.99 -11.32
C THR A 64 -0.65 -10.86 -10.86
N VAL A 65 -0.90 -10.13 -9.78
CA VAL A 65 -2.25 -9.90 -9.26
C VAL A 65 -2.56 -8.42 -9.42
N VAL A 66 -3.44 -8.11 -10.35
CA VAL A 66 -3.77 -6.72 -10.70
C VAL A 66 -5.28 -6.51 -10.65
N VAL A 67 -5.68 -5.27 -10.47
CA VAL A 67 -7.09 -4.87 -10.50
C VAL A 67 -7.23 -3.67 -11.43
N ASP A 68 -8.44 -3.45 -11.92
CA ASP A 68 -8.72 -2.27 -12.73
C ASP A 68 -8.88 -1.05 -11.82
N GLY A 69 -8.21 0.03 -12.17
CA GLY A 69 -8.34 1.30 -11.49
C GLY A 69 -7.90 2.43 -12.40
N GLU A 70 -8.65 3.50 -12.42
CA GLU A 70 -8.34 4.69 -13.22
C GLU A 70 -8.02 4.37 -14.68
N GLY A 71 -8.74 3.40 -15.25
CA GLY A 71 -8.59 3.03 -16.66
C GLY A 71 -7.37 2.17 -16.97
N LYS A 72 -6.68 1.64 -15.96
CA LYS A 72 -5.49 0.80 -16.17
C LYS A 72 -5.44 -0.35 -15.18
N LYS A 73 -4.51 -1.26 -15.40
CA LYS A 73 -4.25 -2.38 -14.50
C LYS A 73 -3.26 -1.95 -13.44
N LEU A 74 -3.64 -2.09 -12.17
CA LEU A 74 -2.82 -1.68 -11.03
C LEU A 74 -2.54 -2.90 -10.16
N GLY A 75 -1.27 -3.14 -9.84
CA GLY A 75 -0.87 -4.24 -8.99
C GLY A 75 -1.27 -4.02 -7.53
N LEU A 76 -1.57 -5.11 -6.83
CA LEU A 76 -1.91 -5.07 -5.40
C LEU A 76 -0.64 -4.92 -4.56
N ALA A 77 -0.69 -4.03 -3.57
CA ALA A 77 0.37 -3.87 -2.60
C ALA A 77 0.29 -4.96 -1.53
N ARG A 78 1.43 -5.34 -0.97
CA ARG A 78 1.57 -6.44 -0.03
C ARG A 78 2.43 -6.01 1.15
N LEU A 79 2.34 -6.80 2.24
CA LEU A 79 3.25 -6.64 3.37
C LEU A 79 4.71 -6.64 2.88
N MET A 80 5.48 -5.67 3.34
CA MET A 80 6.91 -5.46 3.04
C MET A 80 7.19 -4.85 1.66
N ASP A 81 6.18 -4.58 0.85
CA ASP A 81 6.39 -3.76 -0.35
C ASP A 81 6.77 -2.33 0.07
N LYS A 82 7.46 -1.64 -0.80
CA LYS A 82 7.97 -0.30 -0.48
C LYS A 82 7.23 0.78 -1.24
N GLY A 83 7.07 1.92 -0.59
CA GLY A 83 6.71 3.14 -1.27
C GLY A 83 7.93 3.81 -1.91
N ASP A 84 7.70 4.83 -2.72
CA ASP A 84 8.78 5.56 -3.39
C ASP A 84 9.65 6.35 -2.41
N CYS A 85 9.18 6.54 -1.18
CA CYS A 85 9.93 7.18 -0.11
C CYS A 85 10.69 6.17 0.76
N GLN A 86 10.79 4.91 0.34
CA GLN A 86 11.47 3.82 1.06
C GLN A 86 10.73 3.34 2.32
N SER A 87 9.52 3.80 2.57
CA SER A 87 8.73 3.28 3.67
C SER A 87 8.19 1.88 3.35
N LEU A 88 7.97 1.07 4.37
CA LEU A 88 7.45 -0.29 4.19
C LEU A 88 5.93 -0.29 4.36
N ILE A 89 5.27 -1.05 3.51
CA ILE A 89 3.81 -1.18 3.54
C ILE A 89 3.43 -2.36 4.43
N LEU A 90 2.43 -2.17 5.27
CA LEU A 90 1.88 -3.24 6.09
C LEU A 90 0.72 -3.90 5.35
N GLY A 91 0.54 -5.19 5.57
CA GLY A 91 -0.57 -5.94 5.00
C GLY A 91 -1.19 -6.82 6.05
N SER A 92 -2.49 -6.68 6.27
CA SER A 92 -3.22 -7.36 7.33
C SER A 92 -4.22 -8.39 6.82
N ALA A 93 -4.42 -8.54 5.52
CA ALA A 93 -5.37 -9.50 4.96
C ALA A 93 -4.80 -10.92 5.06
N ALA A 94 -4.88 -11.51 6.25
CA ALA A 94 -4.19 -12.74 6.58
C ALA A 94 -4.61 -13.94 5.74
N THR A 95 -5.80 -13.94 5.17
CA THR A 95 -6.30 -15.04 4.33
C THR A 95 -6.19 -14.75 2.84
N VAL A 96 -5.70 -13.58 2.45
CA VAL A 96 -5.52 -13.21 1.04
C VAL A 96 -4.05 -12.94 0.78
N MET A 97 -3.36 -13.95 0.23
CA MET A 97 -1.94 -13.88 -0.05
C MET A 97 -1.74 -13.51 -1.51
N VAL A 98 -0.86 -12.55 -1.77
CA VAL A 98 -0.62 -12.01 -3.10
C VAL A 98 0.83 -12.32 -3.50
N GLY A 99 0.99 -12.95 -4.65
CA GLY A 99 2.30 -13.32 -5.18
C GLY A 99 2.89 -12.31 -6.14
N GLY A 100 4.00 -12.69 -6.70
CA GLY A 100 4.65 -11.97 -7.77
C GLY A 100 5.37 -10.72 -7.41
#